data_25e4c10f1151f32bcd67cef19815deaa
#
_entry.id   25e4c10f1151f32bcd67cef19815deaa
#
_cell.length_a   1.000
_cell.length_b   1.000
_cell.length_c   1.000
_cell.angle_alpha   90.00
_cell.angle_beta   90.00
_cell.angle_gamma   90.00
#
_symmetry.space_group_name_H-M   'P 1'
#
loop_
_entity.id
_entity.type
_entity.pdbx_description
1 polymer ?
#
loop_
_entity_poly.entity_id
_entity_poly.type
_entity_poly.pdbx_seq_one_letter_code
_entity_poly.pdbx_strand_id
1 'polypeptide(L)'
;MSELPRRTIVVTGGSDGIGAVAARELAGDDVDLIVVGRSTTKLAAVADQTGAAVLSADFGVLDDVRRLAADIVERTDSIDVLLNNAGGTFHPGDRTADGFEPNFQVNHLAGYLLTNLLHGRLAAASAGALVVNTSSIGNLWGRVDLTDLDGRRRQIGQPRAYGSSKLMNILFARGITQRWAGDAIVAAAVHPGAVATSFGRDSKWVDLAYRSPLRHLGPITPEKGAQPLIALARRGADPVVNGVYFHRNRPNGPQSRQTRNQRLVDGLWEESSELVGLR
;
A
#
# COMPACT_ATOMS: atom_id res chain seq x y z
N MET A 1 -2.98 13.33 35.26
CA MET A 1 -2.29 13.53 33.96
C MET A 1 -3.16 12.83 32.94
N SER A 2 -3.81 13.56 32.04
CA SER A 2 -4.55 12.91 30.95
C SER A 2 -3.53 12.22 30.05
N GLU A 3 -3.61 10.91 29.91
CA GLU A 3 -2.84 10.19 28.91
C GLU A 3 -3.17 10.80 27.54
N LEU A 4 -2.13 11.13 26.79
CA LEU A 4 -2.32 11.56 25.40
C LEU A 4 -3.00 10.40 24.65
N PRO A 5 -3.98 10.68 23.78
CA PRO A 5 -4.65 9.63 23.03
C PRO A 5 -3.61 8.87 22.19
N ARG A 6 -3.65 7.55 22.29
CA ARG A 6 -2.76 6.66 21.52
C ARG A 6 -3.07 6.82 20.03
N ARG A 7 -2.03 6.77 19.20
CA ARG A 7 -2.20 6.82 17.74
C ARG A 7 -2.54 5.43 17.21
N THR A 8 -3.58 5.33 16.40
CA THR A 8 -3.90 4.08 15.72
C THR A 8 -3.18 4.00 14.37
N ILE A 9 -2.35 2.97 14.20
CA ILE A 9 -1.62 2.70 12.96
C ILE A 9 -2.01 1.33 12.40
N VAL A 10 -2.47 1.30 11.15
CA VAL A 10 -2.80 0.07 10.43
C VAL A 10 -1.73 -0.22 9.38
N VAL A 11 -1.11 -1.41 9.44
CA VAL A 11 -0.07 -1.85 8.49
C VAL A 11 -0.53 -3.06 7.71
N THR A 12 -0.86 -2.90 6.43
CA THR A 12 -1.19 -4.04 5.56
C THR A 12 0.08 -4.68 4.97
N GLY A 13 0.06 -6.01 4.77
CA GLY A 13 1.27 -6.75 4.38
C GLY A 13 2.33 -6.74 5.48
N GLY A 14 1.92 -6.59 6.74
CA GLY A 14 2.80 -6.46 7.89
C GLY A 14 3.35 -7.78 8.46
N SER A 15 3.00 -8.92 7.86
CA SER A 15 3.49 -10.23 8.34
C SER A 15 4.89 -10.61 7.83
N ASP A 16 5.43 -9.89 6.84
CA ASP A 16 6.75 -10.21 6.25
C ASP A 16 7.41 -8.95 5.64
N GLY A 17 8.70 -9.06 5.30
CA GLY A 17 9.44 -8.04 4.56
C GLY A 17 9.42 -6.65 5.20
N ILE A 18 9.23 -5.61 4.36
CA ILE A 18 9.26 -4.21 4.82
C ILE A 18 8.09 -3.85 5.75
N GLY A 19 6.92 -4.50 5.56
CA GLY A 19 5.76 -4.28 6.41
C GLY A 19 5.98 -4.80 7.83
N ALA A 20 6.60 -5.97 7.99
CA ALA A 20 6.93 -6.52 9.31
C ALA A 20 7.99 -5.69 10.03
N VAL A 21 8.97 -5.15 9.31
CA VAL A 21 9.95 -4.21 9.89
C VAL A 21 9.27 -2.92 10.29
N ALA A 22 8.41 -2.36 9.44
CA ALA A 22 7.67 -1.14 9.76
C ALA A 22 6.77 -1.34 11.01
N ALA A 23 6.09 -2.49 11.12
CA ALA A 23 5.29 -2.82 12.29
C ALA A 23 6.13 -2.82 13.58
N ARG A 24 7.30 -3.47 13.58
CA ARG A 24 8.19 -3.50 14.75
C ARG A 24 8.71 -2.13 15.14
N GLU A 25 9.11 -1.32 14.17
CA GLU A 25 9.70 0.00 14.39
C GLU A 25 8.66 1.09 14.76
N LEU A 26 7.38 0.83 14.45
CA LEU A 26 6.27 1.72 14.80
C LEU A 26 5.56 1.31 16.08
N ALA A 27 5.82 0.10 16.59
CA ALA A 27 5.29 -0.35 17.86
C ALA A 27 5.84 0.51 19.03
N GLY A 28 5.00 0.85 19.98
CA GLY A 28 5.32 1.63 21.16
C GLY A 28 4.13 1.80 22.07
N ASP A 29 4.36 2.27 23.31
CA ASP A 29 3.31 2.42 24.33
C ASP A 29 2.26 3.47 23.96
N ASP A 30 2.60 4.39 23.05
CA ASP A 30 1.75 5.45 22.53
C ASP A 30 1.03 5.07 21.21
N VAL A 31 1.16 3.81 20.76
CA VAL A 31 0.60 3.34 19.49
C VAL A 31 -0.32 2.15 19.69
N ASP A 32 -1.52 2.22 19.12
CA ASP A 32 -2.40 1.11 18.88
C ASP A 32 -2.14 0.56 17.50
N LEU A 33 -1.33 -0.51 17.43
CA LEU A 33 -0.87 -1.08 16.18
C LEU A 33 -1.79 -2.22 15.73
N ILE A 34 -2.28 -2.14 14.49
CA ILE A 34 -3.04 -3.20 13.81
C ILE A 34 -2.23 -3.69 12.62
N VAL A 35 -1.87 -4.97 12.62
CA VAL A 35 -1.06 -5.60 11.57
C VAL A 35 -1.89 -6.59 10.77
N VAL A 36 -1.92 -6.40 9.46
CA VAL A 36 -2.69 -7.22 8.53
C VAL A 36 -1.77 -8.04 7.63
N GLY A 37 -2.09 -9.32 7.46
CA GLY A 37 -1.34 -10.21 6.57
C GLY A 37 -2.12 -11.50 6.27
N ARG A 38 -1.58 -12.37 5.41
CA ARG A 38 -2.22 -13.64 5.03
C ARG A 38 -1.84 -14.81 5.95
N SER A 39 -0.60 -14.83 6.43
CA SER A 39 -0.07 -15.96 7.21
C SER A 39 -0.32 -15.73 8.69
N THR A 40 -1.21 -16.50 9.28
CA THR A 40 -1.51 -16.46 10.72
C THR A 40 -0.27 -16.75 11.57
N THR A 41 0.58 -17.72 11.15
CA THR A 41 1.84 -18.03 11.85
C THR A 41 2.81 -16.85 11.87
N LYS A 42 2.99 -16.15 10.73
CA LYS A 42 3.87 -14.97 10.67
C LYS A 42 3.27 -13.79 11.43
N LEU A 43 1.95 -13.64 11.39
CA LEU A 43 1.23 -12.61 12.15
C LEU A 43 1.41 -12.83 13.65
N ALA A 44 1.27 -14.06 14.15
CA ALA A 44 1.51 -14.39 15.54
C ALA A 44 2.93 -13.98 15.98
N ALA A 45 3.95 -14.30 15.17
CA ALA A 45 5.33 -13.92 15.47
C ALA A 45 5.56 -12.40 15.51
N VAL A 46 4.80 -11.62 14.71
CA VAL A 46 4.83 -10.15 14.78
C VAL A 46 4.08 -9.67 16.03
N ALA A 47 2.93 -10.24 16.35
CA ALA A 47 2.18 -9.92 17.56
C ALA A 47 3.03 -10.12 18.83
N ASP A 48 3.73 -11.27 18.93
CA ASP A 48 4.63 -11.59 20.06
C ASP A 48 5.74 -10.55 20.25
N GLN A 49 6.21 -9.95 19.16
CA GLN A 49 7.31 -8.96 19.18
C GLN A 49 6.84 -7.53 19.41
N THR A 50 5.58 -7.22 19.10
CA THR A 50 5.09 -5.83 19.03
C THR A 50 3.92 -5.53 19.97
N GLY A 51 3.24 -6.58 20.46
CA GLY A 51 1.95 -6.42 21.15
C GLY A 51 0.80 -5.99 20.24
N ALA A 52 1.00 -5.98 18.92
CA ALA A 52 0.01 -5.52 17.95
C ALA A 52 -1.23 -6.43 17.89
N ALA A 53 -2.39 -5.85 17.65
CA ALA A 53 -3.54 -6.59 17.17
C ALA A 53 -3.27 -7.11 15.74
N VAL A 54 -3.54 -8.39 15.49
CA VAL A 54 -3.29 -8.98 14.17
C VAL A 54 -4.58 -9.46 13.53
N LEU A 55 -4.73 -9.19 12.24
CA LEU A 55 -5.89 -9.57 11.44
C LEU A 55 -5.45 -10.29 10.16
N SER A 56 -6.12 -11.42 9.85
CA SER A 56 -5.82 -12.18 8.65
C SER A 56 -6.79 -11.82 7.52
N ALA A 57 -6.23 -11.47 6.34
CA ALA A 57 -7.01 -11.25 5.13
C ALA A 57 -6.18 -11.55 3.88
N ASP A 58 -6.81 -12.13 2.86
CA ASP A 58 -6.23 -12.28 1.52
C ASP A 58 -6.74 -11.15 0.61
N PHE A 59 -5.84 -10.30 0.14
CA PHE A 59 -6.17 -9.22 -0.79
C PHE A 59 -6.50 -9.71 -2.22
N GLY A 60 -6.28 -11.00 -2.48
CA GLY A 60 -6.82 -11.68 -3.66
C GLY A 60 -8.31 -12.04 -3.58
N VAL A 61 -8.99 -11.71 -2.45
CA VAL A 61 -10.42 -11.95 -2.18
C VAL A 61 -11.02 -10.65 -1.65
N LEU A 62 -11.86 -9.97 -2.42
CA LEU A 62 -12.45 -8.68 -2.02
C LEU A 62 -13.38 -8.80 -0.80
N ASP A 63 -14.05 -9.93 -0.63
CA ASP A 63 -14.88 -10.17 0.56
C ASP A 63 -14.04 -10.28 1.84
N ASP A 64 -12.81 -10.81 1.75
CA ASP A 64 -11.86 -10.78 2.87
C ASP A 64 -11.49 -9.34 3.25
N VAL A 65 -11.33 -8.47 2.25
CA VAL A 65 -11.05 -7.04 2.47
C VAL A 65 -12.23 -6.33 3.13
N ARG A 66 -13.48 -6.68 2.77
CA ARG A 66 -14.69 -6.13 3.41
C ARG A 66 -14.80 -6.56 4.87
N ARG A 67 -14.59 -7.86 5.13
CA ARG A 67 -14.57 -8.39 6.50
C ARG A 67 -13.47 -7.73 7.32
N LEU A 68 -12.26 -7.60 6.76
CA LEU A 68 -11.15 -6.90 7.41
C LEU A 68 -11.51 -5.46 7.79
N ALA A 69 -12.16 -4.74 6.88
CA ALA A 69 -12.58 -3.36 7.15
C ALA A 69 -13.58 -3.30 8.33
N ALA A 70 -14.54 -4.22 8.37
CA ALA A 70 -15.49 -4.34 9.48
C ALA A 70 -14.77 -4.65 10.81
N ASP A 71 -13.86 -5.62 10.82
CA ASP A 71 -13.05 -5.99 11.98
C ASP A 71 -12.21 -4.82 12.52
N ILE A 72 -11.67 -3.98 11.64
CA ILE A 72 -10.92 -2.77 12.02
C ILE A 72 -11.86 -1.72 12.60
N VAL A 73 -13.02 -1.48 11.97
CA VAL A 73 -14.03 -0.51 12.44
C VAL A 73 -14.55 -0.87 13.83
N GLU A 74 -14.68 -2.15 14.16
CA GLU A 74 -15.08 -2.61 15.49
C GLU A 74 -14.01 -2.41 16.56
N ARG A 75 -12.72 -2.33 16.16
CA ARG A 75 -11.57 -2.27 17.08
C ARG A 75 -11.12 -0.86 17.42
N THR A 76 -11.37 0.12 16.57
CA THR A 76 -10.89 1.48 16.78
C THR A 76 -11.88 2.53 16.32
N ASP A 77 -11.93 3.63 17.03
CA ASP A 77 -12.79 4.78 16.69
C ASP A 77 -12.14 5.72 15.68
N SER A 78 -10.81 5.70 15.55
CA SER A 78 -10.07 6.51 14.61
C SER A 78 -8.82 5.81 14.10
N ILE A 79 -8.33 6.21 12.92
CA ILE A 79 -7.08 5.72 12.32
C ILE A 79 -6.23 6.92 11.93
N ASP A 80 -5.09 7.08 12.59
CA ASP A 80 -4.15 8.16 12.29
C ASP A 80 -3.25 7.86 11.09
N VAL A 81 -2.91 6.57 10.88
CA VAL A 81 -2.08 6.15 9.75
C VAL A 81 -2.56 4.84 9.18
N LEU A 82 -2.78 4.81 7.86
CA LEU A 82 -3.02 3.60 7.08
C LEU A 82 -1.86 3.37 6.10
N LEU A 83 -1.07 2.32 6.32
CA LEU A 83 -0.02 1.88 5.40
C LEU A 83 -0.58 0.80 4.47
N ASN A 84 -1.02 1.17 3.28
CA ASN A 84 -1.34 0.28 2.17
C ASN A 84 -0.04 -0.27 1.58
N ASN A 85 0.53 -1.26 2.27
CA ASN A 85 1.80 -1.86 1.91
C ASN A 85 1.65 -3.29 1.36
N ALA A 86 0.51 -3.96 1.60
CA ALA A 86 0.24 -5.27 1.02
C ALA A 86 0.42 -5.25 -0.50
N GLY A 87 1.07 -6.26 -1.03
CA GLY A 87 1.33 -6.37 -2.45
C GLY A 87 2.33 -7.44 -2.81
N GLY A 88 2.48 -7.68 -4.10
CA GLY A 88 3.36 -8.70 -4.65
C GLY A 88 3.66 -8.47 -6.12
N THR A 89 4.46 -9.37 -6.67
CA THR A 89 4.65 -9.54 -8.10
C THR A 89 4.05 -10.89 -8.48
N PHE A 90 3.06 -10.88 -9.35
CA PHE A 90 2.28 -12.06 -9.71
C PHE A 90 2.44 -12.40 -11.19
N HIS A 91 2.18 -13.66 -11.54
CA HIS A 91 2.21 -14.06 -12.93
C HIS A 91 0.98 -13.49 -13.67
N PRO A 92 1.14 -12.89 -14.88
CA PRO A 92 0.05 -12.20 -15.55
C PRO A 92 -1.05 -13.12 -16.09
N GLY A 93 -0.80 -14.43 -16.14
CA GLY A 93 -1.80 -15.44 -16.51
C GLY A 93 -2.75 -15.84 -15.40
N ASP A 94 -2.38 -15.56 -14.14
CA ASP A 94 -3.17 -15.93 -12.98
C ASP A 94 -4.41 -15.03 -12.85
N ARG A 95 -5.38 -15.51 -12.09
CA ARG A 95 -6.59 -14.75 -11.72
C ARG A 95 -6.82 -14.89 -10.21
N THR A 96 -7.31 -13.81 -9.62
CA THR A 96 -7.81 -13.82 -8.24
C THR A 96 -9.16 -14.54 -8.15
N ALA A 97 -9.65 -14.77 -6.95
CA ALA A 97 -10.98 -15.32 -6.74
C ALA A 97 -12.09 -14.46 -7.38
N ASP A 98 -11.88 -13.13 -7.43
CA ASP A 98 -12.79 -12.16 -8.05
C ASP A 98 -12.60 -12.04 -9.57
N GLY A 99 -11.68 -12.80 -10.15
CA GLY A 99 -11.43 -12.88 -11.60
C GLY A 99 -10.53 -11.80 -12.16
N PHE A 100 -9.92 -10.93 -11.33
CA PHE A 100 -9.01 -9.88 -11.78
C PHE A 100 -7.56 -10.36 -11.94
N GLU A 101 -6.75 -9.57 -12.65
CA GLU A 101 -5.30 -9.77 -12.71
C GLU A 101 -4.69 -9.47 -11.31
N PRO A 102 -3.86 -10.39 -10.75
CA PRO A 102 -3.45 -10.29 -9.34
C PRO A 102 -2.62 -9.05 -9.00
N ASN A 103 -1.76 -8.52 -9.92
CA ASN A 103 -1.05 -7.28 -9.65
C ASN A 103 -2.02 -6.09 -9.56
N PHE A 104 -3.07 -6.08 -10.37
CA PHE A 104 -4.12 -5.05 -10.29
C PHE A 104 -4.89 -5.15 -8.98
N GLN A 105 -5.43 -6.33 -8.66
CA GLN A 105 -6.28 -6.49 -7.48
C GLN A 105 -5.49 -6.33 -6.18
N VAL A 106 -4.46 -7.15 -5.98
CA VAL A 106 -3.75 -7.21 -4.69
C VAL A 106 -2.96 -5.93 -4.39
N ASN A 107 -2.31 -5.33 -5.42
CA ASN A 107 -1.48 -4.15 -5.20
C ASN A 107 -2.25 -2.84 -5.18
N HIS A 108 -3.43 -2.78 -5.82
CA HIS A 108 -4.19 -1.54 -5.97
C HIS A 108 -5.64 -1.66 -5.50
N LEU A 109 -6.45 -2.51 -6.14
CA LEU A 109 -7.90 -2.50 -5.98
C LEU A 109 -8.34 -2.85 -4.54
N ALA A 110 -7.67 -3.82 -3.91
CA ALA A 110 -7.92 -4.21 -2.52
C ALA A 110 -7.57 -3.09 -1.52
N GLY A 111 -6.42 -2.41 -1.72
CA GLY A 111 -6.05 -1.23 -0.93
C GLY A 111 -6.99 -0.05 -1.15
N TYR A 112 -7.48 0.13 -2.39
CA TYR A 112 -8.52 1.11 -2.72
C TYR A 112 -9.80 0.83 -1.94
N LEU A 113 -10.32 -0.41 -2.00
CA LEU A 113 -11.52 -0.83 -1.28
C LEU A 113 -11.38 -0.62 0.22
N LEU A 114 -10.31 -1.15 0.83
CA LEU A 114 -10.05 -1.01 2.26
C LEU A 114 -10.04 0.45 2.70
N THR A 115 -9.30 1.30 1.98
CA THR A 115 -9.17 2.72 2.31
C THR A 115 -10.53 3.43 2.28
N ASN A 116 -11.36 3.16 1.27
CA ASN A 116 -12.70 3.76 1.18
C ASN A 116 -13.64 3.26 2.29
N LEU A 117 -13.60 1.97 2.64
CA LEU A 117 -14.40 1.42 3.73
C LEU A 117 -13.97 1.97 5.10
N LEU A 118 -12.71 2.34 5.26
CA LEU A 118 -12.16 2.94 6.47
C LEU A 118 -12.23 4.48 6.49
N HIS A 119 -12.81 5.12 5.47
CA HIS A 119 -12.86 6.59 5.35
C HIS A 119 -13.38 7.26 6.62
N GLY A 120 -14.49 6.77 7.21
CA GLY A 120 -15.04 7.35 8.43
C GLY A 120 -14.08 7.31 9.63
N ARG A 121 -13.27 6.24 9.76
CA ARG A 121 -12.27 6.11 10.83
C ARG A 121 -11.04 6.98 10.58
N LEU A 122 -10.68 7.19 9.32
CA LEU A 122 -9.61 8.13 8.92
C LEU A 122 -10.04 9.58 9.19
N ALA A 123 -11.27 9.95 8.82
CA ALA A 123 -11.82 11.28 9.05
C ALA A 123 -12.03 11.60 10.54
N ALA A 124 -12.14 10.58 11.40
CA ALA A 124 -12.29 10.74 12.85
C ALA A 124 -10.96 11.01 13.58
N ALA A 125 -9.82 10.93 12.91
CA ALA A 125 -8.50 11.20 13.53
C ALA A 125 -8.36 12.67 13.90
N SER A 126 -8.23 12.97 15.19
CA SER A 126 -8.26 14.35 15.73
C SER A 126 -7.11 15.22 15.22
N ALA A 127 -5.95 14.64 14.93
CA ALA A 127 -4.79 15.32 14.34
C ALA A 127 -4.74 15.19 12.79
N GLY A 128 -5.80 14.68 12.17
CA GLY A 128 -5.84 14.28 10.78
C GLY A 128 -5.21 12.91 10.54
N ALA A 129 -5.50 12.31 9.40
CA ALA A 129 -5.02 10.98 9.01
C ALA A 129 -4.05 11.00 7.83
N LEU A 130 -3.14 10.04 7.81
CA LEU A 130 -2.23 9.79 6.69
C LEU A 130 -2.49 8.42 6.05
N VAL A 131 -2.71 8.41 4.73
CA VAL A 131 -2.73 7.20 3.91
C VAL A 131 -1.43 7.10 3.09
N VAL A 132 -0.67 6.03 3.27
CA VAL A 132 0.55 5.78 2.49
C VAL A 132 0.35 4.58 1.57
N ASN A 133 0.47 4.79 0.26
CA ASN A 133 0.38 3.73 -0.73
C ASN A 133 1.78 3.28 -1.19
N THR A 134 2.14 2.03 -0.97
CA THR A 134 3.41 1.48 -1.46
C THR A 134 3.40 1.35 -2.97
N SER A 135 4.21 2.19 -3.60
CA SER A 135 4.47 2.22 -5.04
C SER A 135 5.85 1.60 -5.36
N SER A 136 6.36 1.84 -6.55
CA SER A 136 7.66 1.34 -7.01
C SER A 136 8.22 2.24 -8.11
N ILE A 137 9.54 2.19 -8.33
CA ILE A 137 10.16 2.74 -9.55
C ILE A 137 9.56 2.10 -10.82
N GLY A 138 9.00 0.90 -10.69
CA GLY A 138 8.23 0.22 -11.75
C GLY A 138 7.08 1.04 -12.33
N ASN A 139 6.59 2.07 -11.64
CA ASN A 139 5.59 2.99 -12.17
C ASN A 139 5.99 3.63 -13.51
N LEU A 140 7.29 3.75 -13.79
CA LEU A 140 7.83 4.30 -15.03
C LEU A 140 7.52 3.43 -16.26
N TRP A 141 7.38 2.12 -16.08
CA TRP A 141 7.04 1.15 -17.13
C TRP A 141 5.53 0.85 -17.17
N GLY A 142 4.82 1.28 -16.14
CA GLY A 142 3.38 1.14 -16.03
C GLY A 142 2.64 2.02 -17.02
N ARG A 143 1.44 1.57 -17.38
CA ARG A 143 0.47 2.35 -18.15
C ARG A 143 -0.92 2.08 -17.62
N VAL A 144 -1.62 3.12 -17.25
CA VAL A 144 -3.04 3.06 -16.90
C VAL A 144 -3.87 3.35 -18.14
N ASP A 145 -4.81 2.48 -18.42
CA ASP A 145 -5.81 2.59 -19.44
C ASP A 145 -7.18 2.32 -18.82
N LEU A 146 -8.02 3.32 -18.71
CA LEU A 146 -9.31 3.23 -18.03
C LEU A 146 -10.27 2.20 -18.66
N THR A 147 -10.07 1.87 -19.94
CA THR A 147 -10.89 0.85 -20.62
C THR A 147 -10.40 -0.58 -20.40
N ASP A 148 -9.24 -0.76 -19.74
CA ASP A 148 -8.57 -2.05 -19.54
C ASP A 148 -7.60 -1.99 -18.35
N LEU A 149 -8.14 -1.68 -17.15
CA LEU A 149 -7.33 -1.45 -15.94
C LEU A 149 -6.50 -2.66 -15.54
N ASP A 150 -7.07 -3.87 -15.64
CA ASP A 150 -6.40 -5.12 -15.32
C ASP A 150 -5.53 -5.68 -16.47
N GLY A 151 -5.46 -4.95 -17.60
CA GLY A 151 -4.65 -5.33 -18.76
C GLY A 151 -5.08 -6.60 -19.47
N ARG A 152 -6.30 -7.08 -19.21
CA ARG A 152 -6.84 -8.36 -19.71
C ARG A 152 -6.96 -8.40 -21.22
N ARG A 153 -7.45 -7.32 -21.83
CA ARG A 153 -7.66 -7.21 -23.28
C ARG A 153 -6.33 -7.20 -24.03
N ARG A 154 -5.29 -6.59 -23.42
CA ARG A 154 -3.99 -6.39 -24.07
C ARG A 154 -2.96 -7.44 -23.75
N GLN A 155 -3.28 -8.39 -22.86
CA GLN A 155 -2.35 -9.44 -22.42
C GLN A 155 -0.97 -8.88 -22.06
N ILE A 156 -0.95 -7.88 -21.19
CA ILE A 156 0.29 -7.19 -20.80
C ILE A 156 1.22 -8.11 -19.99
N GLY A 157 2.52 -8.07 -20.28
CA GLY A 157 3.52 -8.86 -19.55
C GLY A 157 3.69 -8.40 -18.10
N GLN A 158 4.23 -9.30 -17.26
CA GLN A 158 4.39 -9.13 -15.81
C GLN A 158 5.03 -7.80 -15.39
N PRO A 159 6.14 -7.29 -15.99
CA PRO A 159 6.73 -6.02 -15.56
C PRO A 159 5.79 -4.84 -15.76
N ARG A 160 4.98 -4.90 -16.82
CA ARG A 160 4.02 -3.84 -17.12
C ARG A 160 2.78 -3.91 -16.24
N ALA A 161 2.25 -5.11 -15.96
CA ALA A 161 1.13 -5.32 -15.04
C ALA A 161 1.48 -4.79 -13.64
N TYR A 162 2.63 -5.24 -13.10
CA TYR A 162 3.16 -4.74 -11.84
C TYR A 162 3.39 -3.22 -11.87
N GLY A 163 4.07 -2.70 -12.90
CA GLY A 163 4.33 -1.27 -13.05
C GLY A 163 3.05 -0.44 -13.12
N SER A 164 2.01 -0.94 -13.80
CA SER A 164 0.69 -0.29 -13.88
C SER A 164 0.01 -0.22 -12.52
N SER A 165 0.01 -1.30 -11.74
CA SER A 165 -0.54 -1.30 -10.39
C SER A 165 0.19 -0.31 -9.46
N LYS A 166 1.51 -0.16 -9.63
CA LYS A 166 2.31 0.79 -8.84
C LYS A 166 2.14 2.25 -9.29
N LEU A 167 1.82 2.47 -10.56
CA LEU A 167 1.38 3.78 -11.07
C LEU A 167 -0.01 4.14 -10.55
N MET A 168 -0.95 3.19 -10.50
CA MET A 168 -2.29 3.38 -9.93
C MET A 168 -2.22 3.81 -8.47
N ASN A 169 -1.28 3.30 -7.68
CA ASN A 169 -1.09 3.71 -6.29
C ASN A 169 -0.65 5.18 -6.13
N ILE A 170 0.09 5.74 -7.09
CA ILE A 170 0.40 7.19 -7.12
C ILE A 170 -0.85 7.99 -7.48
N LEU A 171 -1.59 7.55 -8.51
CA LEU A 171 -2.85 8.21 -8.90
C LEU A 171 -3.89 8.16 -7.78
N PHE A 172 -3.97 7.04 -7.06
CA PHE A 172 -4.89 6.88 -5.93
C PHE A 172 -4.55 7.85 -4.78
N ALA A 173 -3.28 8.00 -4.39
CA ALA A 173 -2.87 8.99 -3.40
C ALA A 173 -3.32 10.41 -3.80
N ARG A 174 -3.20 10.77 -5.08
CA ARG A 174 -3.69 12.05 -5.60
C ARG A 174 -5.21 12.16 -5.60
N GLY A 175 -5.90 11.06 -5.90
CA GLY A 175 -7.36 10.99 -5.81
C GLY A 175 -7.88 11.25 -4.40
N ILE A 176 -7.25 10.65 -3.38
CA ILE A 176 -7.55 10.90 -1.96
C ILE A 176 -7.36 12.38 -1.64
N THR A 177 -6.19 12.94 -1.97
CA THR A 177 -5.87 14.36 -1.75
C THR A 177 -6.94 15.32 -2.27
N GLN A 178 -7.51 15.00 -3.42
CA GLN A 178 -8.52 15.87 -4.07
C GLN A 178 -9.91 15.67 -3.50
N ARG A 179 -10.31 14.41 -3.31
CA ARG A 179 -11.68 14.06 -2.92
C ARG A 179 -11.95 14.25 -1.43
N TRP A 180 -10.93 14.10 -0.60
CA TRP A 180 -11.03 14.18 0.86
C TRP A 180 -10.31 15.40 1.44
N ALA A 181 -10.16 16.45 0.63
CA ALA A 181 -9.48 17.69 1.06
C ALA A 181 -10.14 18.35 2.28
N GLY A 182 -11.46 18.13 2.50
CA GLY A 182 -12.21 18.64 3.65
C GLY A 182 -12.11 17.80 4.92
N ASP A 183 -11.57 16.59 4.84
CA ASP A 183 -11.65 15.60 5.92
C ASP A 183 -10.34 15.49 6.73
N ALA A 184 -9.43 16.44 6.58
CA ALA A 184 -8.08 16.42 7.20
C ALA A 184 -7.30 15.11 6.90
N ILE A 185 -7.57 14.46 5.79
CA ILE A 185 -6.88 13.26 5.32
C ILE A 185 -5.85 13.64 4.27
N VAL A 186 -4.59 13.32 4.52
CA VAL A 186 -3.51 13.47 3.55
C VAL A 186 -3.10 12.10 3.01
N ALA A 187 -2.60 12.07 1.79
CA ALA A 187 -2.14 10.83 1.18
C ALA A 187 -0.80 11.00 0.47
N ALA A 188 0.03 9.98 0.54
CA ALA A 188 1.31 9.90 -0.15
C ALA A 188 1.49 8.54 -0.83
N ALA A 189 2.34 8.51 -1.85
CA ALA A 189 2.82 7.25 -2.41
C ALA A 189 4.34 7.14 -2.22
N VAL A 190 4.86 5.93 -1.98
CA VAL A 190 6.28 5.75 -1.70
C VAL A 190 6.87 4.54 -2.42
N HIS A 191 8.05 4.72 -3.04
CA HIS A 191 8.91 3.64 -3.48
C HIS A 191 9.96 3.35 -2.40
N PRO A 192 9.92 2.17 -1.77
CA PRO A 192 10.83 1.83 -0.67
C PRO A 192 12.28 1.57 -1.11
N GLY A 193 12.52 1.36 -2.39
CA GLY A 193 13.75 0.84 -2.97
C GLY A 193 13.55 -0.59 -3.49
N ALA A 194 14.55 -1.12 -4.20
CA ALA A 194 14.57 -2.53 -4.61
C ALA A 194 14.97 -3.37 -3.39
N VAL A 195 14.00 -3.97 -2.71
CA VAL A 195 14.22 -4.69 -1.45
C VAL A 195 14.34 -6.20 -1.70
N ALA A 196 15.32 -6.82 -1.08
CA ALA A 196 15.45 -8.28 -1.03
C ALA A 196 14.43 -8.87 -0.05
N THR A 197 13.21 -9.10 -0.52
CA THR A 197 12.16 -9.78 0.26
C THR A 197 11.73 -11.04 -0.46
N SER A 198 10.91 -11.86 0.21
CA SER A 198 10.19 -13.00 -0.40
C SER A 198 9.34 -12.61 -1.62
N PHE A 199 9.18 -11.32 -1.87
CA PHE A 199 8.46 -10.65 -2.94
C PHE A 199 8.89 -11.02 -4.37
N GLY A 200 10.10 -11.55 -4.56
CA GLY A 200 10.65 -11.90 -5.88
C GLY A 200 11.24 -13.31 -5.94
N ARG A 201 10.93 -14.18 -4.98
CA ARG A 201 11.53 -15.52 -4.89
C ARG A 201 11.29 -16.37 -6.14
N ASP A 202 10.21 -16.11 -6.88
CA ASP A 202 9.87 -16.83 -8.13
C ASP A 202 10.28 -16.08 -9.40
N SER A 203 11.00 -14.96 -9.26
CA SER A 203 11.43 -14.15 -10.41
C SER A 203 12.87 -14.46 -10.80
N LYS A 204 13.05 -15.11 -11.96
CA LYS A 204 14.37 -15.36 -12.58
C LYS A 204 15.23 -14.09 -12.74
N TRP A 205 14.63 -12.92 -12.78
CA TRP A 205 15.31 -11.62 -12.86
C TRP A 205 15.97 -11.20 -11.55
N VAL A 206 15.41 -11.60 -10.40
CA VAL A 206 16.03 -11.37 -9.08
C VAL A 206 17.31 -12.21 -8.97
N ASP A 207 17.26 -13.47 -9.36
CA ASP A 207 18.44 -14.35 -9.39
C ASP A 207 19.54 -13.83 -10.32
N LEU A 208 19.17 -13.28 -11.48
CA LEU A 208 20.12 -12.72 -12.42
C LEU A 208 20.78 -11.44 -11.87
N ALA A 209 20.02 -10.61 -11.16
CA ALA A 209 20.55 -9.41 -10.50
C ALA A 209 21.54 -9.76 -9.38
N TYR A 210 21.29 -10.83 -8.61
CA TYR A 210 22.22 -11.33 -7.60
C TYR A 210 23.51 -11.92 -8.16
N ARG A 211 23.48 -12.45 -9.38
CA ARG A 211 24.67 -13.03 -10.07
C ARG A 211 25.49 -12.01 -10.84
N SER A 212 24.98 -10.79 -11.00
CA SER A 212 25.66 -9.70 -11.71
C SER A 212 26.85 -9.15 -10.90
N PRO A 213 27.96 -8.72 -11.58
CA PRO A 213 29.03 -7.94 -10.95
C PRO A 213 28.54 -6.65 -10.30
N LEU A 214 27.36 -6.16 -10.69
CA LEU A 214 26.65 -5.00 -10.13
C LEU A 214 25.91 -5.30 -8.82
N ARG A 215 26.16 -6.45 -8.17
CA ARG A 215 25.56 -6.81 -6.86
C ARG A 215 25.74 -5.76 -5.76
N HIS A 216 26.72 -4.84 -5.90
CA HIS A 216 26.89 -3.69 -5.00
C HIS A 216 25.82 -2.60 -5.19
N LEU A 217 25.07 -2.64 -6.33
CA LEU A 217 23.84 -1.91 -6.58
C LEU A 217 22.61 -2.79 -6.27
N GLY A 218 22.81 -3.92 -5.61
CA GLY A 218 21.84 -4.96 -5.32
C GLY A 218 20.68 -4.50 -4.44
N PRO A 219 19.70 -5.41 -4.23
CA PRO A 219 18.55 -5.09 -3.40
C PRO A 219 18.98 -4.70 -1.99
N ILE A 220 18.32 -3.68 -1.46
CA ILE A 220 18.52 -3.21 -0.09
C ILE A 220 17.85 -4.17 0.90
N THR A 221 18.30 -4.15 2.16
CA THR A 221 17.68 -4.96 3.22
C THR A 221 16.27 -4.48 3.53
N PRO A 222 15.39 -5.34 4.08
CA PRO A 222 14.05 -4.95 4.52
C PRO A 222 14.05 -3.76 5.48
N GLU A 223 15.05 -3.66 6.37
CA GLU A 223 15.20 -2.56 7.34
C GLU A 223 15.40 -1.23 6.62
N LYS A 224 16.28 -1.18 5.61
CA LYS A 224 16.48 0.03 4.79
C LYS A 224 15.26 0.34 3.92
N GLY A 225 14.55 -0.69 3.45
CA GLY A 225 13.35 -0.54 2.64
C GLY A 225 12.15 -0.04 3.45
N ALA A 226 12.06 -0.36 4.72
CA ALA A 226 10.98 0.10 5.59
C ALA A 226 11.11 1.57 6.00
N GLN A 227 12.33 2.13 6.03
CA GLN A 227 12.57 3.49 6.54
C GLN A 227 11.69 4.58 5.91
N PRO A 228 11.43 4.60 4.59
CA PRO A 228 10.54 5.61 4.02
C PRO A 228 9.08 5.52 4.51
N LEU A 229 8.56 4.30 4.72
CA LEU A 229 7.23 4.09 5.29
C LEU A 229 7.18 4.56 6.74
N ILE A 230 8.19 4.18 7.53
CA ILE A 230 8.32 4.56 8.95
C ILE A 230 8.42 6.07 9.09
N ALA A 231 9.26 6.72 8.28
CA ALA A 231 9.42 8.16 8.29
C ALA A 231 8.11 8.90 7.98
N LEU A 232 7.34 8.43 7.00
CA LEU A 232 6.03 8.99 6.68
C LEU A 232 5.01 8.73 7.80
N ALA A 233 4.95 7.50 8.34
CA ALA A 233 4.04 7.16 9.44
C ALA A 233 4.30 8.02 10.69
N ARG A 234 5.56 8.24 11.05
CA ARG A 234 5.94 9.11 12.17
C ARG A 234 5.58 10.58 11.94
N ARG A 235 5.64 11.03 10.68
CA ARG A 235 5.25 12.39 10.30
C ARG A 235 3.75 12.63 10.43
N GLY A 236 2.92 11.62 10.18
CA GLY A 236 1.46 11.72 10.26
C GLY A 236 0.88 12.61 9.15
N ALA A 237 -0.25 13.27 9.45
CA ALA A 237 -1.03 14.08 8.52
C ALA A 237 -0.37 15.44 8.18
N ASP A 238 0.92 15.46 7.91
CA ASP A 238 1.64 16.67 7.49
C ASP A 238 1.19 17.08 6.05
N PRO A 239 0.63 18.29 5.86
CA PRO A 239 0.18 18.74 4.55
C PRO A 239 1.27 18.74 3.47
N VAL A 240 2.55 18.84 3.85
CA VAL A 240 3.69 18.84 2.93
C VAL A 240 3.82 17.51 2.17
N VAL A 241 3.30 16.39 2.71
CA VAL A 241 3.37 15.10 2.03
C VAL A 241 2.16 14.83 1.14
N ASN A 242 1.12 15.67 1.18
CA ASN A 242 -0.15 15.44 0.51
C ASN A 242 -0.02 15.39 -1.01
N GLY A 243 -0.40 14.27 -1.63
CA GLY A 243 -0.29 14.02 -3.07
C GLY A 243 1.13 13.76 -3.58
N VAL A 244 2.11 13.67 -2.68
CA VAL A 244 3.53 13.54 -3.03
C VAL A 244 3.91 12.08 -3.26
N TYR A 245 4.71 11.84 -4.32
CA TYR A 245 5.39 10.57 -4.53
C TYR A 245 6.83 10.66 -4.04
N PHE A 246 7.19 9.76 -3.13
CA PHE A 246 8.53 9.66 -2.57
C PHE A 246 9.33 8.53 -3.24
N HIS A 247 10.52 8.83 -3.69
CA HIS A 247 11.52 7.84 -4.07
C HIS A 247 12.45 7.64 -2.87
N ARG A 248 12.22 6.58 -2.09
CA ARG A 248 12.77 6.44 -0.73
C ARG A 248 12.34 7.66 0.11
N ASN A 249 13.29 8.39 0.69
CA ASN A 249 12.99 9.60 1.48
C ASN A 249 13.01 10.91 0.66
N ARG A 250 13.15 10.83 -0.66
CA ARG A 250 13.21 12.03 -1.53
C ARG A 250 11.83 12.30 -2.14
N PRO A 251 11.22 13.46 -1.88
CA PRO A 251 9.97 13.84 -2.52
C PRO A 251 10.15 14.06 -4.02
N ASN A 252 9.04 13.91 -4.75
CA ASN A 252 8.98 14.14 -6.21
C ASN A 252 9.97 13.30 -7.02
N GLY A 253 10.18 12.04 -6.63
CA GLY A 253 11.03 11.10 -7.34
C GLY A 253 10.58 10.83 -8.78
N PRO A 254 11.39 10.07 -9.56
CA PRO A 254 11.07 9.72 -10.95
C PRO A 254 9.74 9.00 -11.04
N GLN A 255 8.80 9.55 -11.82
CA GLN A 255 7.45 9.02 -11.96
C GLN A 255 6.92 9.16 -13.38
N SER A 256 6.01 8.28 -13.78
CA SER A 256 5.37 8.31 -15.09
C SER A 256 4.69 9.65 -15.34
N ARG A 257 4.73 10.12 -16.60
CA ARG A 257 4.00 11.34 -17.00
C ARG A 257 2.49 11.23 -16.76
N GLN A 258 1.93 10.01 -16.78
CA GLN A 258 0.52 9.76 -16.52
C GLN A 258 0.09 10.17 -15.11
N THR A 259 0.98 10.23 -14.13
CA THR A 259 0.66 10.69 -12.78
C THR A 259 0.14 12.12 -12.71
N ARG A 260 0.42 12.95 -13.73
CA ARG A 260 -0.04 14.35 -13.83
C ARG A 260 -1.34 14.50 -14.64
N ASN A 261 -1.89 13.40 -15.14
CA ASN A 261 -3.11 13.43 -15.95
C ASN A 261 -4.35 13.35 -15.04
N GLN A 262 -5.04 14.47 -14.88
CA GLN A 262 -6.23 14.57 -14.04
C GLN A 262 -7.33 13.59 -14.47
N ARG A 263 -7.55 13.38 -15.76
CA ARG A 263 -8.54 12.41 -16.25
C ARG A 263 -8.25 11.00 -15.77
N LEU A 264 -6.96 10.64 -15.62
CA LEU A 264 -6.59 9.32 -15.10
C LEU A 264 -6.78 9.24 -13.58
N VAL A 265 -6.58 10.32 -12.84
CA VAL A 265 -6.87 10.37 -11.39
C VAL A 265 -8.36 10.15 -11.16
N ASP A 266 -9.19 10.90 -11.86
CA ASP A 266 -10.65 10.85 -11.70
C ASP A 266 -11.23 9.52 -12.21
N GLY A 267 -10.87 9.12 -13.44
CA GLY A 267 -11.37 7.91 -14.04
C GLY A 267 -10.91 6.63 -13.31
N LEU A 268 -9.67 6.58 -12.80
CA LEU A 268 -9.20 5.44 -12.00
C LEU A 268 -10.04 5.30 -10.71
N TRP A 269 -10.36 6.41 -10.06
CA TRP A 269 -11.21 6.40 -8.87
C TRP A 269 -12.60 5.85 -9.20
N GLU A 270 -13.21 6.34 -10.27
CA GLU A 270 -14.55 5.96 -10.69
C GLU A 270 -14.65 4.50 -11.09
N GLU A 271 -13.76 4.05 -11.96
CA GLU A 271 -13.70 2.66 -12.39
C GLU A 271 -13.38 1.71 -11.23
N SER A 272 -12.45 2.07 -10.34
CA SER A 272 -12.15 1.25 -9.15
C SER A 272 -13.36 1.16 -8.23
N SER A 273 -14.11 2.25 -8.04
CA SER A 273 -15.34 2.28 -7.23
C SER A 273 -16.43 1.35 -7.79
N GLU A 274 -16.62 1.36 -9.10
CA GLU A 274 -17.56 0.47 -9.79
C GLU A 274 -17.14 -1.01 -9.66
N LEU A 275 -15.87 -1.30 -9.92
CA LEU A 275 -15.33 -2.67 -9.86
C LEU A 275 -15.44 -3.30 -8.47
N VAL A 276 -15.40 -2.51 -7.39
CA VAL A 276 -15.56 -3.01 -6.02
C VAL A 276 -16.96 -2.80 -5.46
N GLY A 277 -17.92 -2.31 -6.25
CA GLY A 277 -19.32 -2.17 -5.84
C GLY A 277 -19.55 -1.12 -4.73
N LEU A 278 -18.79 -0.01 -4.74
CA LEU A 278 -19.01 1.15 -3.86
C LEU A 278 -19.92 2.21 -4.51
N ARG A 279 -20.32 2.01 -5.75
CA ARG A 279 -21.32 2.79 -6.49
C ARG A 279 -22.50 1.92 -6.85
#